data_b83472233e84dea19731f92aa8c7c930
#
_entry.id   b83472233e84dea19731f92aa8c7c930
#
_cell.length_a   1.000
_cell.length_b   1.000
_cell.length_c   1.000
_cell.angle_alpha   90.00
_cell.angle_beta   90.00
_cell.angle_gamma   90.00
#
_symmetry.space_group_name_H-M   'P 1'
#
loop_
_entity.id
_entity.type
_entity.pdbx_description
1 polymer ?
#
loop_
_entity_poly.entity_id
_entity_poly.type
_entity_poly.pdbx_seq_one_letter_code
_entity_poly.pdbx_strand_id
1 'polypeptide(L)'
;EQVGEAFALRDDILGVWGEPGRTGKPAGDDLAEGKRTALLARARAVLAADPTGAVALAELDDGVGRPDADAPRLAAVIAGTGAVDAVETRIATLVRSALAALDAAPNLPGPVRDRLVELADKATARTR
;
A
#
# COMPACT_ATOMS: atom_id res chain seq x y z
N GLU A 1 -0.50 -6.68 14.68
CA GLU A 1 -0.42 -8.03 14.12
C GLU A 1 0.09 -7.95 12.67
N GLN A 2 1.09 -8.78 12.35
CA GLN A 2 1.88 -8.66 11.10
C GLN A 2 1.07 -8.87 9.82
N VAL A 3 0.18 -9.85 9.81
CA VAL A 3 -0.67 -10.10 8.64
C VAL A 3 -1.64 -8.94 8.42
N GLY A 4 -2.22 -8.41 9.49
CA GLY A 4 -3.10 -7.25 9.41
C GLY A 4 -2.39 -6.02 8.89
N GLU A 5 -1.16 -5.76 9.33
CA GLU A 5 -0.35 -4.64 8.82
C GLU A 5 -0.04 -4.82 7.34
N ALA A 6 0.35 -6.05 6.93
CA ALA A 6 0.63 -6.33 5.53
C ALA A 6 -0.61 -6.13 4.65
N PHE A 7 -1.77 -6.56 5.13
CA PHE A 7 -3.03 -6.38 4.41
C PHE A 7 -3.40 -4.90 4.27
N ALA A 8 -3.21 -4.12 5.34
CA ALA A 8 -3.46 -2.68 5.31
C ALA A 8 -2.54 -1.96 4.31
N LEU A 9 -1.27 -2.35 4.25
CA LEU A 9 -0.33 -1.79 3.27
C LEU A 9 -0.72 -2.15 1.83
N ARG A 10 -1.20 -3.38 1.60
CA ARG A 10 -1.71 -3.77 0.29
C ARG A 10 -2.92 -2.92 -0.11
N ASP A 11 -3.82 -2.67 0.83
CA ASP A 11 -4.97 -1.81 0.58
C ASP A 11 -4.55 -0.39 0.19
N ASP A 12 -3.47 0.13 0.79
CA ASP A 12 -2.95 1.46 0.43
C ASP A 12 -2.53 1.52 -1.03
N ILE A 13 -1.88 0.46 -1.53
CA ILE A 13 -1.49 0.37 -2.94
C ILE A 13 -2.74 0.26 -3.83
N LEU A 14 -3.68 -0.59 -3.46
CA LEU A 14 -4.91 -0.78 -4.22
C LEU A 14 -5.77 0.49 -4.26
N GLY A 15 -5.72 1.31 -3.22
CA GLY A 15 -6.43 2.59 -3.17
C GLY A 15 -5.95 3.58 -4.23
N VAL A 16 -4.74 3.40 -4.75
CA VAL A 16 -4.17 4.26 -5.81
C VAL A 16 -4.30 3.62 -7.18
N TRP A 17 -4.00 2.33 -7.31
CA TRP A 17 -3.92 1.64 -8.61
C TRP A 17 -4.88 0.47 -8.78
N GLY A 18 -5.61 0.05 -7.75
CA GLY A 18 -6.46 -1.13 -7.82
C GLY A 18 -7.56 -1.02 -8.88
N GLU A 19 -7.88 -2.15 -9.51
CA GLU A 19 -8.98 -2.21 -10.48
C GLU A 19 -10.33 -2.08 -9.76
N PRO A 20 -11.22 -1.17 -10.21
CA PRO A 20 -12.52 -0.96 -9.55
C PRO A 20 -13.35 -2.25 -9.42
N GLY A 21 -13.27 -3.14 -10.41
CA GLY A 21 -14.00 -4.41 -10.39
C GLY A 21 -13.56 -5.37 -9.28
N ARG A 22 -12.35 -5.19 -8.73
CA ARG A 22 -11.82 -6.03 -7.64
C ARG A 22 -11.92 -5.38 -6.29
N THR A 23 -11.75 -4.05 -6.23
CA THR A 23 -11.72 -3.31 -4.97
C THR A 23 -13.08 -2.75 -4.57
N GLY A 24 -14.01 -2.65 -5.52
CA GLY A 24 -15.29 -1.98 -5.32
C GLY A 24 -15.20 -0.48 -5.27
N LYS A 25 -14.02 0.10 -5.55
CA LYS A 25 -13.77 1.53 -5.51
C LYS A 25 -13.09 2.00 -6.80
N PRO A 26 -13.28 3.26 -7.22
CA PRO A 26 -12.53 3.84 -8.34
C PRO A 26 -11.03 3.83 -8.04
N ALA A 27 -10.22 3.65 -9.07
CA ALA A 27 -8.77 3.82 -8.94
C ALA A 27 -8.46 5.26 -8.51
N GLY A 28 -7.54 5.41 -7.56
CA GLY A 28 -7.18 6.72 -7.04
C GLY A 28 -8.12 7.28 -5.98
N ASP A 29 -9.06 6.48 -5.49
CA ASP A 29 -10.04 6.92 -4.48
C ASP A 29 -9.36 7.47 -3.22
N ASP A 30 -8.31 6.80 -2.73
CA ASP A 30 -7.58 7.26 -1.55
C ASP A 30 -6.93 8.64 -1.77
N LEU A 31 -6.49 8.94 -2.99
CA LEU A 31 -5.91 10.24 -3.31
C LEU A 31 -6.97 11.33 -3.32
N ALA A 32 -8.13 11.05 -3.91
CA ALA A 32 -9.24 12.02 -3.95
C ALA A 32 -9.78 12.34 -2.55
N GLU A 33 -9.82 11.34 -1.68
CA GLU A 33 -10.28 11.51 -0.29
C GLU A 33 -9.24 12.13 0.62
N GLY A 34 -7.97 12.19 0.19
CA GLY A 34 -6.89 12.68 1.03
C GLY A 34 -6.51 11.74 2.16
N LYS A 35 -6.76 10.44 1.99
CA LYS A 35 -6.45 9.44 3.00
C LYS A 35 -4.97 9.43 3.34
N ARG A 36 -4.66 9.45 4.63
CA ARG A 36 -3.28 9.39 5.13
C ARG A 36 -2.81 7.93 5.15
N THR A 37 -2.01 7.56 4.18
CA THR A 37 -1.51 6.19 4.06
C THR A 37 -0.01 6.15 4.26
N ALA A 38 0.51 4.97 4.62
CA ALA A 38 1.95 4.75 4.72
C ALA A 38 2.65 4.97 3.36
N LEU A 39 1.99 4.59 2.27
CA LEU A 39 2.49 4.79 0.91
C LEU A 39 2.70 6.28 0.62
N LEU A 40 1.69 7.11 0.91
CA LEU A 40 1.75 8.55 0.66
C LEU A 40 2.81 9.22 1.54
N ALA A 41 2.89 8.83 2.83
CA ALA A 41 3.89 9.35 3.74
C ALA A 41 5.31 9.03 3.24
N ARG A 42 5.53 7.83 2.74
CA ARG A 42 6.83 7.43 2.20
C ARG A 42 7.18 8.23 0.95
N ALA A 43 6.22 8.42 0.04
CA ALA A 43 6.42 9.22 -1.16
C ALA A 43 6.82 10.66 -0.81
N ARG A 44 6.11 11.27 0.13
CA ARG A 44 6.41 12.63 0.60
C ARG A 44 7.81 12.72 1.20
N ALA A 45 8.20 11.74 2.01
CA ALA A 45 9.53 11.72 2.64
C ALA A 45 10.63 11.64 1.58
N VAL A 46 10.47 10.80 0.56
CA VAL A 46 11.44 10.69 -0.53
C VAL A 46 11.59 12.00 -1.27
N LEU A 47 10.48 12.64 -1.62
CA LEU A 47 10.50 13.93 -2.36
C LEU A 47 11.08 15.05 -1.51
N ALA A 48 10.78 15.08 -0.22
CA ALA A 48 11.31 16.10 0.68
C ALA A 48 12.82 16.00 0.87
N ALA A 49 13.35 14.78 0.80
CA ALA A 49 14.80 14.54 0.93
C ALA A 49 15.58 14.78 -0.37
N ASP A 50 14.89 14.85 -1.52
CA ASP A 50 15.50 15.03 -2.84
C ASP A 50 15.54 16.52 -3.20
N PRO A 51 16.73 17.10 -3.46
CA PRO A 51 16.80 18.52 -3.87
C PRO A 51 16.01 18.84 -5.14
N THR A 52 15.77 17.85 -6.01
CA THR A 52 15.00 18.03 -7.24
C THR A 52 13.52 17.68 -7.08
N GLY A 53 13.10 17.28 -5.88
CA GLY A 53 11.75 16.80 -5.63
C GLY A 53 10.71 17.85 -5.29
N ALA A 54 11.11 19.12 -5.14
CA ALA A 54 10.22 20.17 -4.66
C ALA A 54 8.98 20.39 -5.53
N VAL A 55 9.12 20.35 -6.85
CA VAL A 55 8.01 20.55 -7.79
C VAL A 55 7.01 19.39 -7.67
N ALA A 56 7.52 18.16 -7.67
CA ALA A 56 6.67 16.98 -7.54
C ALA A 56 5.96 16.93 -6.18
N LEU A 57 6.65 17.30 -5.11
CA LEU A 57 6.06 17.37 -3.78
C LEU A 57 4.93 18.39 -3.72
N ALA A 58 5.14 19.58 -4.29
CA ALA A 58 4.11 20.62 -4.35
C ALA A 58 2.90 20.14 -5.16
N GLU A 59 3.11 19.45 -6.27
CA GLU A 59 2.05 18.89 -7.09
C GLU A 59 1.23 17.85 -6.30
N LEU A 60 1.92 16.99 -5.58
CA LEU A 60 1.27 15.96 -4.76
C LEU A 60 0.44 16.59 -3.63
N ASP A 61 1.03 17.53 -2.90
CA ASP A 61 0.34 18.21 -1.78
C ASP A 61 -0.86 19.03 -2.27
N ASP A 62 -0.77 19.64 -3.45
CA ASP A 62 -1.87 20.41 -4.03
C ASP A 62 -3.02 19.51 -4.49
N GLY A 63 -2.72 18.32 -5.01
CA GLY A 63 -3.72 17.44 -5.61
C GLY A 63 -4.41 16.49 -4.64
N VAL A 64 -3.71 16.01 -3.62
CA VAL A 64 -4.27 15.03 -2.67
C VAL A 64 -5.41 15.65 -1.88
N GLY A 65 -6.52 14.93 -1.79
CA GLY A 65 -7.72 15.41 -1.11
C GLY A 65 -8.66 16.22 -1.98
N ARG A 66 -8.36 16.36 -3.27
CA ARG A 66 -9.21 17.08 -4.22
C ARG A 66 -9.92 16.09 -5.15
N PRO A 67 -11.25 16.03 -5.13
CA PRO A 67 -11.99 15.10 -6.01
C PRO A 67 -11.79 15.35 -7.51
N ASP A 68 -11.44 16.57 -7.90
CA ASP A 68 -11.20 16.95 -9.29
C ASP A 68 -9.73 16.85 -9.71
N ALA A 69 -8.85 16.38 -8.82
CA ALA A 69 -7.44 16.22 -9.15
C ALA A 69 -7.22 15.12 -10.18
N ASP A 70 -6.11 15.23 -10.92
CA ASP A 70 -5.69 14.22 -11.89
C ASP A 70 -5.06 13.02 -11.13
N ALA A 71 -5.87 12.05 -10.75
CA ALA A 71 -5.42 10.90 -9.99
C ALA A 71 -4.33 10.08 -10.71
N PRO A 72 -4.43 9.80 -12.03
CA PRO A 72 -3.35 9.14 -12.74
C PRO A 72 -2.02 9.89 -12.68
N ARG A 73 -2.06 11.22 -12.72
CA ARG A 73 -0.85 12.05 -12.60
C ARG A 73 -0.24 11.94 -11.22
N LEU A 74 -1.06 12.02 -10.17
CA LEU A 74 -0.59 11.87 -8.79
C LEU A 74 -0.03 10.47 -8.55
N ALA A 75 -0.68 9.46 -9.09
CA ALA A 75 -0.19 8.07 -9.01
C ALA A 75 1.17 7.93 -9.67
N ALA A 76 1.39 8.58 -10.81
CA ALA A 76 2.67 8.58 -11.50
C ALA A 76 3.77 9.25 -10.67
N VAL A 77 3.45 10.36 -9.98
CA VAL A 77 4.38 11.02 -9.07
C VAL A 77 4.79 10.07 -7.95
N ILE A 78 3.83 9.40 -7.32
CA ILE A 78 4.11 8.43 -6.25
C ILE A 78 4.97 7.28 -6.78
N ALA A 79 4.64 6.72 -7.94
CA ALA A 79 5.39 5.63 -8.55
C ALA A 79 6.85 6.02 -8.80
N GLY A 80 7.09 7.26 -9.22
CA GLY A 80 8.43 7.76 -9.50
C GLY A 80 9.33 7.88 -8.27
N THR A 81 8.77 7.86 -7.06
CA THR A 81 9.58 7.96 -5.83
C THR A 81 10.19 6.63 -5.38
N GLY A 82 9.73 5.50 -5.91
CA GLY A 82 10.11 4.18 -5.40
C GLY A 82 9.35 3.77 -4.14
N ALA A 83 8.38 4.57 -3.69
CA ALA A 83 7.61 4.28 -2.47
C ALA A 83 6.84 2.96 -2.57
N VAL A 84 6.31 2.63 -3.75
CA VAL A 84 5.59 1.37 -3.97
C VAL A 84 6.52 0.18 -3.70
N ASP A 85 7.74 0.20 -4.22
CA ASP A 85 8.70 -0.89 -4.01
C ASP A 85 9.07 -1.02 -2.54
N ALA A 86 9.22 0.10 -1.82
CA ALA A 86 9.49 0.08 -0.39
C ALA A 86 8.33 -0.55 0.39
N VAL A 87 7.10 -0.21 0.05
CA VAL A 87 5.89 -0.79 0.69
C VAL A 87 5.76 -2.27 0.34
N GLU A 88 6.00 -2.66 -0.93
CA GLU A 88 5.98 -4.07 -1.34
C GLU A 88 7.01 -4.90 -0.56
N THR A 89 8.21 -4.37 -0.36
CA THR A 89 9.25 -5.03 0.43
C THR A 89 8.80 -5.20 1.88
N ARG A 90 8.16 -4.18 2.46
CA ARG A 90 7.63 -4.25 3.83
C ARG A 90 6.55 -5.33 3.93
N ILE A 91 5.64 -5.39 2.96
CA ILE A 91 4.60 -6.43 2.90
C ILE A 91 5.24 -7.82 2.90
N ALA A 92 6.21 -8.05 2.02
CA ALA A 92 6.89 -9.34 1.91
C ALA A 92 7.59 -9.73 3.22
N THR A 93 8.23 -8.76 3.89
CA THR A 93 8.90 -8.99 5.17
C THR A 93 7.90 -9.38 6.25
N LEU A 94 6.80 -8.66 6.34
CA LEU A 94 5.74 -8.94 7.34
C LEU A 94 5.12 -10.31 7.13
N VAL A 95 4.85 -10.67 5.88
CA VAL A 95 4.25 -11.97 5.55
C VAL A 95 5.21 -13.11 5.88
N ARG A 96 6.49 -12.99 5.53
CA ARG A 96 7.48 -14.03 5.86
C ARG A 96 7.60 -14.21 7.36
N SER A 97 7.63 -13.11 8.11
CA SER A 97 7.71 -13.15 9.57
C SER A 97 6.47 -13.81 10.18
N ALA A 98 5.29 -13.48 9.66
CA ALA A 98 4.03 -14.08 10.13
C ALA A 98 3.97 -15.57 9.85
N LEU A 99 4.39 -16.02 8.66
CA LEU A 99 4.40 -17.44 8.31
C LEU A 99 5.40 -18.23 9.16
N ALA A 100 6.57 -17.64 9.44
CA ALA A 100 7.54 -18.25 10.35
C ALA A 100 6.96 -18.41 11.77
N ALA A 101 6.21 -17.43 12.25
CA ALA A 101 5.55 -17.51 13.56
C ALA A 101 4.49 -18.61 13.58
N LEU A 102 3.75 -18.81 12.48
CA LEU A 102 2.77 -19.89 12.36
C LEU A 102 3.44 -21.27 12.45
N ASP A 103 4.59 -21.44 11.79
CA ASP A 103 5.33 -22.69 11.83
C ASP A 103 5.84 -22.99 13.25
N ALA A 104 6.13 -21.95 14.03
CA ALA A 104 6.60 -22.08 15.41
C ALA A 104 5.45 -22.25 16.43
N ALA A 105 4.18 -22.24 16.01
CA ALA A 105 3.00 -22.33 16.87
C ALA A 105 2.29 -23.68 16.69
N PRO A 106 2.78 -24.76 17.32
CA PRO A 106 2.27 -26.11 17.02
C PRO A 106 0.84 -26.37 17.50
N ASN A 107 0.35 -25.55 18.43
CA ASN A 107 -1.00 -25.74 19.00
C ASN A 107 -2.07 -24.88 18.34
N LEU A 108 -1.76 -24.23 17.24
CA LEU A 108 -2.71 -23.40 16.53
C LEU A 108 -3.72 -24.29 15.79
N PRO A 109 -5.05 -24.08 15.98
CA PRO A 109 -6.05 -24.87 15.26
C PRO A 109 -5.89 -24.75 13.75
N GLY A 110 -6.08 -25.87 13.03
CA GLY A 110 -5.94 -25.93 11.57
C GLY A 110 -6.75 -24.86 10.82
N PRO A 111 -8.06 -24.68 11.12
CA PRO A 111 -8.84 -23.64 10.44
C PRO A 111 -8.30 -22.22 10.64
N VAL A 112 -7.76 -21.92 11.82
CA VAL A 112 -7.13 -20.61 12.08
C VAL A 112 -5.87 -20.45 11.26
N ARG A 113 -5.02 -21.48 11.24
CA ARG A 113 -3.79 -21.49 10.44
C ARG A 113 -4.09 -21.28 8.96
N ASP A 114 -5.07 -22.02 8.43
CA ASP A 114 -5.47 -21.94 7.03
C ASP A 114 -5.97 -20.53 6.67
N ARG A 115 -6.75 -19.92 7.56
CA ARG A 115 -7.25 -18.56 7.35
C ARG A 115 -6.13 -17.53 7.32
N LEU A 116 -5.14 -17.66 8.21
CA LEU A 116 -3.99 -16.74 8.26
C LEU A 116 -3.12 -16.89 7.00
N VAL A 117 -2.89 -18.11 6.53
CA VAL A 117 -2.16 -18.35 5.28
C VAL A 117 -2.90 -17.73 4.10
N GLU A 118 -4.21 -17.88 4.03
CA GLU A 118 -5.04 -17.28 2.99
C GLU A 118 -4.93 -15.75 2.99
N LEU A 119 -4.98 -15.12 4.17
CA LEU A 119 -4.83 -13.67 4.29
C LEU A 119 -3.43 -13.21 3.88
N ALA A 120 -2.40 -13.97 4.23
CA ALA A 120 -1.03 -13.67 3.82
C ALA A 120 -0.87 -13.72 2.30
N ASP A 121 -1.46 -14.73 1.65
CA ASP A 121 -1.43 -14.85 0.20
C ASP A 121 -2.13 -13.67 -0.47
N LYS A 122 -3.27 -13.24 0.05
CA LYS A 122 -3.99 -12.07 -0.47
C LYS A 122 -3.20 -10.78 -0.30
N ALA A 123 -2.48 -10.63 0.81
CA ALA A 123 -1.67 -9.43 1.06
C ALA A 123 -0.52 -9.31 0.07
N THR A 124 0.04 -10.44 -0.38
CA THR A 124 1.16 -10.43 -1.32
C THR A 124 0.73 -10.40 -2.78
N ALA A 125 -0.54 -10.67 -3.09
CA ALA A 125 -1.03 -10.67 -4.47
C ALA A 125 -0.98 -9.26 -5.06
N ARG A 126 -0.43 -9.14 -6.27
CA ARG A 126 -0.39 -7.88 -7.01
C ARG A 126 -1.64 -7.77 -7.88
N THR A 127 -2.56 -6.89 -7.50
CA THR A 127 -3.80 -6.65 -8.23
C THR A 127 -3.87 -5.18 -8.62
N ARG A 128 -3.42 -4.88 -9.81
CA ARG A 128 -3.45 -3.52 -10.35
C ARG A 128 -4.38 -3.44 -11.53
#